data_61839956e1c3210c7fd799b02dd054d5
#
_entry.id   61839956e1c3210c7fd799b02dd054d5
#
_cell.length_a   1.000
_cell.length_b   1.000
_cell.length_c   1.000
_cell.angle_alpha   90.00
_cell.angle_beta   90.00
_cell.angle_gamma   90.00
#
_symmetry.space_group_name_H-M   'P 1'
#
loop_
_entity.id
_entity.type
_entity.pdbx_description
1 polymer ?
#
loop_
_entity_poly.entity_id
_entity_poly.type
_entity_poly.pdbx_seq_one_letter_code
_entity_poly.pdbx_strand_id
1 'polypeptide(L)'
;MPSPTPRFKIPESVLVVIHTPALEVLLIRRADPGEHWQSVTGSKDAPDEPLAQTAAREVLEETGVDCGVGSALAGALRPWGLINVYDIYPAWAHRYAPGVTRNTEHLFSLCVPAQVPVRLNPREHTAHRWLPHHAAADTCFSPSNAEAILLLPQFVP
;
A
#
# COMPACT_ATOMS: atom_id res chain seq x y z
N MET A 1 21.13 15.79 -26.98
CA MET A 1 20.49 15.53 -25.68
C MET A 1 20.65 14.07 -25.33
N PRO A 2 21.27 13.76 -24.21
CA PRO A 2 21.32 12.38 -23.77
C PRO A 2 19.89 11.89 -23.49
N SER A 3 19.60 10.64 -23.84
CA SER A 3 18.33 10.00 -23.48
C SER A 3 18.18 9.95 -21.96
N PRO A 4 17.00 10.18 -21.42
CA PRO A 4 16.81 10.04 -19.96
C PRO A 4 17.16 8.61 -19.54
N THR A 5 17.92 8.49 -18.45
CA THR A 5 18.23 7.19 -17.86
C THR A 5 16.91 6.49 -17.47
N PRO A 6 16.70 5.22 -17.83
CA PRO A 6 15.52 4.48 -17.39
C PRO A 6 15.40 4.54 -15.88
N ARG A 7 14.19 4.88 -15.41
CA ARG A 7 13.93 4.98 -13.99
C ARG A 7 13.34 3.66 -13.50
N PHE A 8 14.16 2.91 -12.78
CA PHE A 8 13.71 1.66 -12.17
C PHE A 8 13.04 1.89 -10.82
N LYS A 9 12.10 1.02 -10.49
CA LYS A 9 11.51 1.00 -9.14
C LYS A 9 12.58 0.64 -8.11
N ILE A 10 12.52 1.29 -6.96
CA ILE A 10 13.35 0.94 -5.81
C ILE A 10 12.72 -0.28 -5.15
N PRO A 11 13.49 -1.36 -4.86
CA PRO A 11 12.96 -2.58 -4.25
C PRO A 11 12.75 -2.43 -2.74
N GLU A 12 12.20 -1.32 -2.34
CA GLU A 12 11.82 -0.99 -0.97
C GLU A 12 10.50 -0.24 -1.03
N SER A 13 9.48 -0.80 -0.40
CA SER A 13 8.11 -0.35 -0.53
C SER A 13 7.38 -0.34 0.80
N VAL A 14 6.16 0.20 0.76
CA VAL A 14 5.23 0.18 1.89
C VAL A 14 3.97 -0.55 1.52
N LEU A 15 3.31 -1.11 2.54
CA LEU A 15 1.94 -1.59 2.48
C LEU A 15 1.19 -0.91 3.61
N VAL A 16 0.10 -0.22 3.28
CA VAL A 16 -0.71 0.51 4.27
C VAL A 16 -2.10 -0.07 4.34
N VAL A 17 -2.43 -0.67 5.48
CA VAL A 17 -3.78 -1.15 5.75
C VAL A 17 -4.61 0.01 6.29
N ILE A 18 -5.58 0.48 5.51
CA ILE A 18 -6.48 1.56 5.91
C ILE A 18 -7.73 0.92 6.52
N HIS A 19 -8.09 1.34 7.73
CA HIS A 19 -9.20 0.74 8.44
C HIS A 19 -9.95 1.76 9.30
N THR A 20 -11.19 1.41 9.64
CA THR A 20 -12.00 2.15 10.62
C THR A 20 -11.77 1.59 12.03
N PRO A 21 -12.23 2.28 13.09
CA PRO A 21 -12.18 1.71 14.45
C PRO A 21 -12.92 0.38 14.59
N ALA A 22 -13.93 0.14 13.74
CA ALA A 22 -14.68 -1.13 13.73
C ALA A 22 -13.98 -2.24 12.92
N LEU A 23 -12.73 -2.02 12.50
CA LEU A 23 -11.96 -2.97 11.69
C LEU A 23 -12.60 -3.29 10.32
N GLU A 24 -13.23 -2.31 9.73
CA GLU A 24 -13.57 -2.33 8.32
C GLU A 24 -12.37 -1.85 7.53
N VAL A 25 -11.92 -2.65 6.58
CA VAL A 25 -10.66 -2.44 5.84
C VAL A 25 -10.97 -2.01 4.42
N LEU A 26 -10.25 -0.99 3.96
CA LEU A 26 -10.34 -0.53 2.58
C LEU A 26 -9.48 -1.40 1.67
N LEU A 27 -10.10 -1.95 0.63
CA LEU A 27 -9.40 -2.59 -0.48
C LEU A 27 -9.66 -1.83 -1.76
N ILE A 28 -8.64 -1.81 -2.61
CA ILE A 28 -8.71 -1.21 -3.95
C ILE A 28 -8.37 -2.27 -4.98
N ARG A 29 -9.04 -2.21 -6.13
CA ARG A 29 -8.86 -3.18 -7.22
C ARG A 29 -7.93 -2.61 -8.27
N ARG A 30 -6.89 -3.37 -8.62
CA ARG A 30 -5.95 -3.00 -9.68
C ARG A 30 -6.64 -2.93 -11.04
N ALA A 31 -6.19 -1.98 -11.87
CA ALA A 31 -6.71 -1.79 -13.21
C ALA A 31 -6.19 -2.85 -14.21
N ASP A 32 -5.08 -3.55 -13.90
CA ASP A 32 -4.54 -4.59 -14.76
C ASP A 32 -5.46 -5.84 -14.77
N PRO A 33 -5.31 -6.73 -15.77
CA PRO A 33 -6.16 -7.91 -15.89
C PRO A 33 -6.16 -8.78 -14.63
N GLY A 34 -7.33 -9.27 -14.26
CA GLY A 34 -7.57 -10.06 -13.07
C GLY A 34 -8.32 -9.26 -12.01
N GLU A 35 -8.91 -9.96 -11.04
CA GLU A 35 -9.57 -9.32 -9.91
C GLU A 35 -8.61 -9.24 -8.73
N HIS A 36 -7.60 -8.37 -8.84
CA HIS A 36 -6.57 -8.21 -7.82
C HIS A 36 -6.95 -7.08 -6.86
N TRP A 37 -7.48 -7.47 -5.71
CA TRP A 37 -7.79 -6.57 -4.60
C TRP A 37 -6.62 -6.52 -3.63
N GLN A 38 -6.32 -5.31 -3.13
CA GLN A 38 -5.18 -5.09 -2.26
C GLN A 38 -5.35 -3.84 -1.39
N SER A 39 -4.53 -3.76 -0.33
CA SER A 39 -4.32 -2.53 0.40
C SER A 39 -3.47 -1.56 -0.43
N VAL A 40 -3.25 -0.35 0.08
CA VAL A 40 -2.34 0.61 -0.58
C VAL A 40 -0.92 0.07 -0.55
N THR A 41 -0.25 0.08 -1.70
CA THR A 41 1.16 -0.31 -1.81
C THR A 41 1.89 0.67 -2.72
N GLY A 42 3.18 0.84 -2.49
CA GLY A 42 4.02 1.62 -3.39
C GLY A 42 5.46 1.66 -2.95
N SER A 43 6.35 1.93 -3.90
CA SER A 43 7.78 2.00 -3.69
C SER A 43 8.23 3.40 -3.33
N LYS A 44 9.40 3.51 -2.67
CA LYS A 44 10.07 4.79 -2.48
C LYS A 44 10.33 5.47 -3.82
N ASP A 45 10.22 6.78 -3.85
CA ASP A 45 10.58 7.61 -5.03
C ASP A 45 12.08 7.86 -5.10
N ALA A 46 12.74 7.85 -3.96
CA ALA A 46 14.18 8.05 -3.84
C ALA A 46 14.75 7.17 -2.72
N PRO A 47 16.02 6.75 -2.78
CA PRO A 47 16.60 5.89 -1.74
C PRO A 47 16.54 6.47 -0.33
N ASP A 48 16.57 7.79 -0.20
CA ASP A 48 16.53 8.50 1.07
C ASP A 48 15.14 8.99 1.48
N GLU A 49 14.09 8.66 0.73
CA GLU A 49 12.73 9.01 1.13
C GLU A 49 12.37 8.29 2.44
N PRO A 50 11.94 9.01 3.49
CA PRO A 50 11.49 8.37 4.72
C PRO A 50 10.26 7.50 4.45
N LEU A 51 10.19 6.31 5.08
CA LEU A 51 9.09 5.38 4.86
C LEU A 51 7.72 5.95 5.19
N ALA A 52 7.61 6.76 6.24
CA ALA A 52 6.34 7.42 6.58
C ALA A 52 5.91 8.40 5.48
N GLN A 53 6.86 9.06 4.82
CA GLN A 53 6.56 9.93 3.68
C GLN A 53 6.13 9.12 2.47
N THR A 54 6.79 8.00 2.19
CA THR A 54 6.38 7.06 1.14
C THR A 54 4.95 6.61 1.37
N ALA A 55 4.63 6.17 2.59
CA ALA A 55 3.30 5.71 2.95
C ALA A 55 2.24 6.79 2.76
N ALA A 56 2.47 7.99 3.28
CA ALA A 56 1.52 9.10 3.16
C ALA A 56 1.31 9.51 1.69
N ARG A 57 2.38 9.53 0.90
CA ARG A 57 2.32 9.86 -0.52
C ARG A 57 1.49 8.84 -1.29
N GLU A 58 1.75 7.56 -1.07
CA GLU A 58 1.02 6.49 -1.76
C GLU A 58 -0.46 6.45 -1.37
N VAL A 59 -0.77 6.66 -0.09
CA VAL A 59 -2.17 6.74 0.36
C VAL A 59 -2.89 7.88 -0.35
N LEU A 60 -2.28 9.05 -0.44
CA LEU A 60 -2.87 10.20 -1.11
C LEU A 60 -3.07 9.95 -2.61
N GLU A 61 -2.05 9.40 -3.28
CA GLU A 61 -2.10 9.11 -4.71
C GLU A 61 -3.17 8.07 -5.04
N GLU A 62 -3.27 7.01 -4.24
CA GLU A 62 -4.15 5.87 -4.55
C GLU A 62 -5.58 6.02 -4.03
N THR A 63 -5.81 6.83 -3.00
CA THR A 63 -7.14 6.93 -2.36
C THR A 63 -7.68 8.34 -2.20
N GLY A 64 -6.84 9.35 -2.37
CA GLY A 64 -7.21 10.74 -2.10
C GLY A 64 -7.24 11.09 -0.61
N VAL A 65 -6.91 10.17 0.28
CA VAL A 65 -6.89 10.41 1.73
C VAL A 65 -5.55 11.07 2.11
N ASP A 66 -5.62 12.20 2.78
CA ASP A 66 -4.43 12.92 3.25
C ASP A 66 -4.09 12.53 4.69
N CYS A 67 -2.96 11.86 4.85
CA CYS A 67 -2.38 11.53 6.16
C CYS A 67 -0.94 12.04 6.30
N GLY A 68 -0.54 12.98 5.46
CA GLY A 68 0.77 13.60 5.49
C GLY A 68 0.96 14.55 6.68
N VAL A 69 2.18 15.03 6.85
CA VAL A 69 2.54 15.98 7.91
C VAL A 69 1.62 17.20 7.85
N GLY A 70 1.08 17.58 8.98
CA GLY A 70 0.16 18.72 9.11
C GLY A 70 -1.30 18.41 8.80
N SER A 71 -1.62 17.20 8.32
CA SER A 71 -3.01 16.81 8.09
C SER A 71 -3.67 16.31 9.37
N ALA A 72 -5.01 16.23 9.37
CA ALA A 72 -5.77 15.75 10.51
C ALA A 72 -5.47 14.28 10.85
N LEU A 73 -5.06 13.48 9.87
CA LEU A 73 -4.80 12.05 10.01
C LEU A 73 -3.31 11.72 10.20
N ALA A 74 -2.42 12.70 10.28
CA ALA A 74 -0.98 12.45 10.38
C ALA A 74 -0.62 11.54 11.56
N GLY A 75 -1.25 11.73 12.70
CA GLY A 75 -1.02 10.90 13.90
C GLY A 75 -1.65 9.51 13.84
N ALA A 76 -2.49 9.25 12.85
CA ALA A 76 -3.17 7.96 12.69
C ALA A 76 -2.39 6.98 11.80
N LEU A 77 -1.37 7.45 11.09
CA LEU A 77 -0.49 6.61 10.29
C LEU A 77 0.56 6.00 11.21
N ARG A 78 0.55 4.67 11.34
CA ARG A 78 1.40 3.95 12.27
C ARG A 78 2.28 2.92 11.57
N PRO A 79 3.62 3.01 11.74
CA PRO A 79 4.50 1.94 11.33
C PRO A 79 4.38 0.76 12.31
N TRP A 80 4.43 -0.46 11.78
CA TRP A 80 4.32 -1.67 12.62
C TRP A 80 5.68 -2.21 13.04
N GLY A 81 6.77 -1.76 12.42
CA GLY A 81 8.10 -2.32 12.66
C GLY A 81 8.26 -3.73 12.08
N LEU A 82 7.39 -4.13 11.19
CA LEU A 82 7.42 -5.43 10.50
C LEU A 82 7.73 -5.22 9.03
N ILE A 83 8.43 -6.19 8.46
CA ILE A 83 8.73 -6.23 7.04
C ILE A 83 8.36 -7.57 6.45
N ASN A 84 8.00 -7.57 5.15
CA ASN A 84 7.95 -8.77 4.33
C ASN A 84 9.00 -8.65 3.24
N VAL A 85 9.75 -9.72 3.03
CA VAL A 85 10.66 -9.83 1.89
C VAL A 85 10.11 -10.90 0.99
N TYR A 86 9.81 -10.54 -0.25
CA TYR A 86 9.24 -11.50 -1.20
C TYR A 86 9.91 -11.38 -2.57
N ASP A 87 9.84 -12.48 -3.30
CA ASP A 87 10.32 -12.52 -4.67
C ASP A 87 9.40 -11.71 -5.58
N ILE A 88 10.02 -10.88 -6.43
CA ILE A 88 9.27 -10.08 -7.39
C ILE A 88 8.68 -11.02 -8.45
N TYR A 89 7.37 -10.88 -8.72
CA TYR A 89 6.73 -11.66 -9.77
C TYR A 89 7.42 -11.44 -11.12
N PRO A 90 7.67 -12.50 -11.90
CA PRO A 90 8.33 -12.38 -13.20
C PRO A 90 7.67 -11.35 -14.14
N ALA A 91 6.34 -11.23 -14.08
CA ALA A 91 5.59 -10.28 -14.88
C ALA A 91 5.97 -8.82 -14.59
N TRP A 92 6.52 -8.53 -13.42
CA TRP A 92 6.87 -7.17 -12.98
C TRP A 92 8.39 -6.95 -12.86
N ALA A 93 9.18 -7.98 -13.15
CA ALA A 93 10.64 -7.91 -13.02
C ALA A 93 11.25 -6.79 -13.87
N HIS A 94 10.65 -6.48 -15.02
CA HIS A 94 11.12 -5.42 -15.93
C HIS A 94 11.05 -4.01 -15.32
N ARG A 95 10.27 -3.82 -14.25
CA ARG A 95 10.15 -2.53 -13.56
C ARG A 95 11.35 -2.22 -12.66
N TYR A 96 12.17 -3.22 -12.40
CA TYR A 96 13.34 -3.13 -11.51
C TYR A 96 14.62 -3.24 -12.30
N ALA A 97 15.74 -2.78 -11.70
CA ALA A 97 17.07 -2.91 -12.31
C ALA A 97 17.42 -4.39 -12.52
N PRO A 98 18.24 -4.70 -13.54
CA PRO A 98 18.73 -6.07 -13.75
C PRO A 98 19.37 -6.63 -12.48
N GLY A 99 19.07 -7.88 -12.15
CA GLY A 99 19.60 -8.54 -10.95
C GLY A 99 18.80 -8.31 -9.67
N VAL A 100 17.83 -7.39 -9.69
CA VAL A 100 16.91 -7.20 -8.55
C VAL A 100 15.83 -8.27 -8.60
N THR A 101 15.77 -9.12 -7.57
CA THR A 101 14.84 -10.26 -7.51
C THR A 101 13.88 -10.20 -6.34
N ARG A 102 14.16 -9.38 -5.31
CA ARG A 102 13.38 -9.30 -4.08
C ARG A 102 13.02 -7.86 -3.74
N ASN A 103 11.83 -7.71 -3.18
CA ASN A 103 11.34 -6.45 -2.63
C ASN A 103 11.18 -6.55 -1.12
N THR A 104 11.58 -5.50 -0.40
CA THR A 104 11.34 -5.36 1.04
C THR A 104 10.15 -4.44 1.25
N GLU A 105 9.10 -4.96 1.87
CA GLU A 105 7.86 -4.23 2.11
C GLU A 105 7.70 -3.93 3.59
N HIS A 106 7.55 -2.65 3.93
CA HIS A 106 7.36 -2.19 5.30
C HIS A 106 5.86 -2.01 5.58
N LEU A 107 5.39 -2.53 6.72
CA LEU A 107 3.98 -2.55 7.06
C LEU A 107 3.56 -1.33 7.88
N PHE A 108 2.42 -0.76 7.50
CA PHE A 108 1.77 0.38 8.16
C PHE A 108 0.28 0.13 8.31
N SER A 109 -0.34 0.82 9.25
CA SER A 109 -1.79 0.98 9.27
C SER A 109 -2.16 2.46 9.33
N LEU A 110 -3.35 2.77 8.82
CA LEU A 110 -3.95 4.09 8.92
C LEU A 110 -5.38 3.92 9.43
N CYS A 111 -5.65 4.41 10.63
CA CYS A 111 -7.00 4.41 11.17
C CYS A 111 -7.72 5.69 10.74
N VAL A 112 -8.80 5.53 9.98
CA VAL A 112 -9.69 6.62 9.60
C VAL A 112 -10.96 6.58 10.45
N PRO A 113 -11.62 7.73 10.72
CA PRO A 113 -12.73 7.77 11.68
C PRO A 113 -13.98 7.00 11.22
N ALA A 114 -14.14 6.81 9.92
CA ALA A 114 -15.28 6.13 9.30
C ALA A 114 -14.88 5.71 7.88
N GLN A 115 -15.81 5.11 7.13
CA GLN A 115 -15.63 4.90 5.70
C GLN A 115 -15.58 6.25 4.98
N VAL A 116 -14.39 6.83 4.91
CA VAL A 116 -14.18 8.15 4.29
C VAL A 116 -14.31 8.06 2.77
N PRO A 117 -14.62 9.19 2.09
CA PRO A 117 -14.64 9.21 0.63
C PRO A 117 -13.29 8.79 0.04
N VAL A 118 -13.34 7.96 -0.99
CA VAL A 118 -12.17 7.46 -1.70
C VAL A 118 -12.22 7.97 -3.14
N ARG A 119 -11.10 8.55 -3.58
CA ARG A 119 -10.94 8.99 -4.96
C ARG A 119 -9.78 8.23 -5.59
N LEU A 120 -10.11 7.36 -6.53
CA LEU A 120 -9.15 6.51 -7.22
C LEU A 120 -8.57 7.19 -8.46
N ASN A 121 -7.33 6.81 -8.80
CA ASN A 121 -6.79 7.05 -10.12
C ASN A 121 -7.22 5.88 -11.02
N PRO A 122 -8.13 6.10 -12.00
CA PRO A 122 -8.69 5.00 -12.78
C PRO A 122 -7.68 4.29 -13.68
N ARG A 123 -6.50 4.87 -13.91
CA ARG A 123 -5.41 4.21 -14.65
C ARG A 123 -4.75 3.12 -13.82
N GLU A 124 -4.83 3.21 -12.50
CA GLU A 124 -4.18 2.28 -11.58
C GLU A 124 -5.17 1.40 -10.83
N HIS A 125 -6.29 1.97 -10.42
CA HIS A 125 -7.32 1.28 -9.64
C HIS A 125 -8.72 1.65 -10.15
N THR A 126 -9.61 0.65 -10.24
CA THR A 126 -10.93 0.81 -10.87
C THR A 126 -12.10 0.70 -9.91
N ALA A 127 -11.88 0.20 -8.69
CA ALA A 127 -12.94 0.03 -7.70
C ALA A 127 -12.37 0.02 -6.29
N HIS A 128 -13.21 0.29 -5.30
CA HIS A 128 -12.87 0.14 -3.90
C HIS A 128 -13.99 -0.53 -3.13
N ARG A 129 -13.64 -1.15 -2.01
CA ARG A 129 -14.59 -1.76 -1.06
C ARG A 129 -14.11 -1.56 0.36
N TRP A 130 -15.08 -1.43 1.26
CA TRP A 130 -14.84 -1.52 2.69
C TRP A 130 -15.39 -2.87 3.15
N LEU A 131 -14.56 -3.71 3.75
CA LEU A 131 -14.94 -5.04 4.20
C LEU A 131 -14.49 -5.26 5.64
N PRO A 132 -15.25 -6.05 6.44
CA PRO A 132 -14.72 -6.53 7.72
C PRO A 132 -13.36 -7.20 7.50
N HIS A 133 -12.44 -7.06 8.47
CA HIS A 133 -11.03 -7.44 8.23
C HIS A 133 -10.83 -8.90 7.80
N HIS A 134 -11.61 -9.86 8.33
CA HIS A 134 -11.52 -11.24 7.87
C HIS A 134 -11.92 -11.40 6.40
N ALA A 135 -13.02 -10.77 6.01
CA ALA A 135 -13.48 -10.79 4.62
C ALA A 135 -12.49 -10.07 3.69
N ALA A 136 -11.90 -8.97 4.15
CA ALA A 136 -10.87 -8.26 3.41
C ALA A 136 -9.64 -9.14 3.17
N ALA A 137 -9.18 -9.85 4.20
CA ALA A 137 -8.06 -10.78 4.07
C ALA A 137 -8.35 -11.87 3.04
N ASP A 138 -9.55 -12.43 3.07
CA ASP A 138 -9.96 -13.48 2.11
C ASP A 138 -10.04 -12.95 0.67
N THR A 139 -10.28 -11.66 0.49
CA THR A 139 -10.44 -11.03 -0.83
C THR A 139 -9.10 -10.65 -1.46
N CYS A 140 -8.06 -10.42 -0.64
CA CYS A 140 -6.74 -10.03 -1.15
C CYS A 140 -6.10 -11.10 -2.03
N PHE A 141 -5.47 -10.66 -3.14
CA PHE A 141 -4.75 -11.59 -4.01
C PHE A 141 -3.38 -11.98 -3.44
N SER A 142 -2.77 -11.12 -2.63
CA SER A 142 -1.43 -11.35 -2.07
C SER A 142 -1.53 -11.98 -0.67
N PRO A 143 -0.85 -13.12 -0.43
CA PRO A 143 -0.81 -13.73 0.90
C PRO A 143 -0.21 -12.83 1.98
N SER A 144 0.81 -12.04 1.65
CA SER A 144 1.43 -11.11 2.61
C SER A 144 0.47 -9.98 3.01
N ASN A 145 -0.32 -9.49 2.07
CA ASN A 145 -1.34 -8.49 2.35
C ASN A 145 -2.45 -9.07 3.23
N ALA A 146 -2.92 -10.28 2.92
CA ALA A 146 -3.92 -10.97 3.72
C ALA A 146 -3.43 -11.17 5.17
N GLU A 147 -2.20 -11.61 5.34
CA GLU A 147 -1.58 -11.79 6.66
C GLU A 147 -1.52 -10.47 7.44
N ALA A 148 -1.12 -9.38 6.79
CA ALA A 148 -1.08 -8.06 7.41
C ALA A 148 -2.47 -7.64 7.93
N ILE A 149 -3.51 -7.87 7.14
CA ILE A 149 -4.89 -7.56 7.55
C ILE A 149 -5.31 -8.40 8.76
N LEU A 150 -4.94 -9.68 8.78
CA LEU A 150 -5.27 -10.55 9.92
C LEU A 150 -4.52 -10.15 11.20
N LEU A 151 -3.35 -9.53 11.07
CA LEU A 151 -2.60 -9.00 12.21
C LEU A 151 -3.15 -7.68 12.74
N LEU A 152 -4.01 -7.01 12.00
CA LEU A 152 -4.50 -5.67 12.30
C LEU A 152 -4.98 -5.50 13.76
N PRO A 153 -5.76 -6.43 14.37
CA PRO A 153 -6.21 -6.26 15.75
C PRO A 153 -5.11 -6.12 16.77
N GLN A 154 -3.88 -6.58 16.47
CA GLN A 154 -2.73 -6.47 17.38
C GLN A 154 -2.07 -5.07 17.34
N PHE A 155 -2.41 -4.25 16.32
CA PHE A 155 -1.80 -2.94 16.10
C PHE A 155 -2.78 -1.77 16.28
N VAL A 156 -4.00 -2.04 16.70
CA VAL A 156 -4.99 -1.02 17.02
C VAL A 156 -5.12 -0.87 18.53
N PRO A 157 -5.40 0.37 19.03
CA PRO A 157 -5.58 0.61 20.45
C PRO A 157 -6.78 -0.12 21.01
#